data_a4202d704cb3cf20565d22f82ac147e8
#
_entry.id   a4202d704cb3cf20565d22f82ac147e8
#
_cell.length_a   1.000
_cell.length_b   1.000
_cell.length_c   1.000
_cell.angle_alpha   90.00
_cell.angle_beta   90.00
_cell.angle_gamma   90.00
#
_symmetry.space_group_name_H-M   'P 1'
#
loop_
_entity.id
_entity.type
_entity.pdbx_description
1 polymer ?
#
loop_
_entity_poly.entity_id
_entity_poly.type
_entity_poly.pdbx_seq_one_letter_code
_entity_poly.pdbx_strand_id
1 'polypeptide(L)'
;MQPLIDKFVEKVINNGVYSSMDYSYVKNRVLALVGEEGIDTFTKEEDIKSLKDSLVEIAEKNGKVNTTVEEKDCLGAELMNFITPIPSLMNEIFWNSYKVSPQKAIENFYQISKDNDYIKLSAISKNIAFQAETKYGNLEITINLSKPEKDPKTIAAEKLLKPSNYPKCLLCMENEGYQGRVNYPARANHRIIRMNLGEELWGFQYSPYSYFNEHAIFFNSEHVPMAITPKTFEQLLDIIDIIPGYFVGSNSDLPISGGSILSHNHYQGGKYVFPMEKADCDITFEFTGFEDIEAGIVNWPMSVIRLRGKDKKRIIELSSKILKTWKTYTDIELDIIARTGDTPHHTVTPIARKVDGKYEMDIVLRDNHTSELHPDGVYHPHKDVHHIKKENIGLIEVMGLAILPPRLKTELEEVEKFLLNKPNEIEKYHLDWAKQLKEKYSNIEEKKVTKIIQYEVGQIFARVLEDAGVYKNNQSGREGFRRFIETVGIN
;
A
#
# COMPACT_ATOMS: atom_id res chain seq x y z
N MET A 1 -0.02 37.59 20.35
CA MET A 1 -0.08 36.16 20.72
C MET A 1 -1.45 35.90 21.29
N GLN A 2 -2.06 34.80 20.94
CA GLN A 2 -3.42 34.39 21.34
C GLN A 2 -3.32 33.08 22.12
N PRO A 3 -4.24 32.80 23.07
CA PRO A 3 -4.30 31.52 23.75
C PRO A 3 -4.39 30.35 22.75
N LEU A 4 -3.69 29.25 23.03
CA LEU A 4 -3.59 28.08 22.17
C LEU A 4 -4.97 27.53 21.80
N ILE A 5 -5.85 27.38 22.80
CA ILE A 5 -7.20 26.84 22.57
C ILE A 5 -8.04 27.74 21.68
N ASP A 6 -7.99 29.06 21.90
CA ASP A 6 -8.79 30.00 21.10
C ASP A 6 -8.31 30.00 19.65
N LYS A 7 -7.00 29.92 19.44
CA LYS A 7 -6.41 29.82 18.11
C LYS A 7 -6.80 28.52 17.39
N PHE A 8 -6.80 27.40 18.10
CA PHE A 8 -7.27 26.13 17.54
C PHE A 8 -8.75 26.21 17.16
N VAL A 9 -9.61 26.71 18.05
CA VAL A 9 -11.05 26.86 17.80
C VAL A 9 -11.32 27.79 16.62
N GLU A 10 -10.60 28.91 16.50
CA GLU A 10 -10.72 29.79 15.32
C GLU A 10 -10.36 29.08 14.01
N LYS A 11 -9.30 28.25 14.01
CA LYS A 11 -8.96 27.43 12.84
C LYS A 11 -10.07 26.44 12.49
N VAL A 12 -10.70 25.83 13.50
CA VAL A 12 -11.86 24.93 13.31
C VAL A 12 -13.04 25.68 12.68
N ILE A 13 -13.39 26.87 13.20
CA ILE A 13 -14.49 27.68 12.64
C ILE A 13 -14.17 28.14 11.20
N ASN A 14 -12.95 28.57 10.95
CA ASN A 14 -12.51 29.03 9.62
C ASN A 14 -12.44 27.92 8.58
N ASN A 15 -12.38 26.66 9.00
CA ASN A 15 -12.47 25.51 8.10
C ASN A 15 -13.87 25.34 7.48
N GLY A 16 -14.91 25.86 8.12
CA GLY A 16 -16.28 25.90 7.60
C GLY A 16 -17.14 24.69 7.93
N VAL A 17 -16.64 23.72 8.71
CA VAL A 17 -17.48 22.62 9.25
C VAL A 17 -18.42 23.14 10.33
N TYR A 18 -17.98 24.13 11.11
CA TYR A 18 -18.75 24.84 12.12
C TYR A 18 -18.90 26.32 11.74
N SER A 19 -19.97 26.95 12.21
CA SER A 19 -20.19 28.40 12.04
C SER A 19 -19.60 29.22 13.19
N SER A 20 -19.56 30.53 13.06
CA SER A 20 -19.10 31.41 14.16
C SER A 20 -20.00 31.30 15.42
N MET A 21 -21.27 30.92 15.25
CA MET A 21 -22.20 30.66 16.37
C MET A 21 -21.77 29.47 17.23
N ASP A 22 -21.02 28.53 16.66
CA ASP A 22 -20.59 27.28 17.31
C ASP A 22 -19.30 27.46 18.12
N TYR A 23 -18.71 28.65 18.16
CA TYR A 23 -17.41 28.88 18.79
C TYR A 23 -17.34 28.35 20.23
N SER A 24 -18.28 28.76 21.09
CA SER A 24 -18.32 28.30 22.48
C SER A 24 -18.58 26.80 22.62
N TYR A 25 -19.43 26.25 21.75
CA TYR A 25 -19.68 24.82 21.69
C TYR A 25 -18.40 24.04 21.37
N VAL A 26 -17.69 24.40 20.31
CA VAL A 26 -16.42 23.77 19.90
C VAL A 26 -15.39 23.90 21.01
N LYS A 27 -15.22 25.12 21.58
CA LYS A 27 -14.27 25.36 22.70
C LYS A 27 -14.54 24.43 23.87
N ASN A 28 -15.81 24.32 24.30
CA ASN A 28 -16.17 23.44 25.42
C ASN A 28 -15.94 21.96 25.11
N ARG A 29 -16.17 21.53 23.87
CA ARG A 29 -15.87 20.15 23.44
C ARG A 29 -14.37 19.86 23.44
N VAL A 30 -13.54 20.80 22.98
CA VAL A 30 -12.08 20.68 23.03
C VAL A 30 -11.61 20.63 24.48
N LEU A 31 -12.12 21.52 25.38
CA LEU A 31 -11.81 21.50 26.80
C LEU A 31 -12.14 20.16 27.48
N ALA A 32 -13.26 19.55 27.12
CA ALA A 32 -13.62 18.23 27.65
C ALA A 32 -12.58 17.14 27.28
N LEU A 33 -11.94 17.27 26.12
CA LEU A 33 -10.90 16.35 25.65
C LEU A 33 -9.53 16.64 26.27
N VAL A 34 -9.12 17.90 26.40
CA VAL A 34 -7.75 18.26 26.79
C VAL A 34 -7.63 18.67 28.26
N GLY A 35 -8.74 18.98 28.94
CA GLY A 35 -8.76 19.57 30.31
C GLY A 35 -8.66 21.07 30.27
N GLU A 36 -8.80 21.69 31.46
CA GLU A 36 -8.88 23.16 31.63
C GLU A 36 -7.58 23.81 32.06
N GLU A 37 -6.59 23.03 32.51
CA GLU A 37 -5.29 23.58 32.94
C GLU A 37 -4.37 23.83 31.74
N GLY A 38 -3.66 24.95 31.72
CA GLY A 38 -2.65 25.28 30.71
C GLY A 38 -3.18 25.79 29.37
N ILE A 39 -4.51 25.91 29.21
CA ILE A 39 -5.17 26.33 27.95
C ILE A 39 -4.92 27.77 27.56
N ASP A 40 -4.60 28.64 28.58
CA ASP A 40 -4.27 30.05 28.37
C ASP A 40 -2.83 30.27 27.91
N THR A 41 -2.07 29.19 27.67
CA THR A 41 -0.73 29.27 27.12
C THR A 41 -0.75 29.94 25.75
N PHE A 42 0.01 31.04 25.61
CA PHE A 42 0.10 31.75 24.32
C PHE A 42 1.03 31.01 23.37
N THR A 43 0.61 30.92 22.12
CA THR A 43 1.39 30.26 21.06
C THR A 43 1.63 31.16 19.85
N LYS A 44 2.74 30.92 19.14
CA LYS A 44 3.05 31.49 17.83
C LYS A 44 2.66 30.54 16.68
N GLU A 45 2.30 29.28 17.02
CA GLU A 45 1.91 28.29 16.03
C GLU A 45 0.72 28.77 15.19
N GLU A 46 0.77 28.53 13.90
CA GLU A 46 -0.26 28.91 12.93
C GLU A 46 -0.90 27.71 12.23
N ASP A 47 -0.17 26.61 12.15
CA ASP A 47 -0.65 25.39 11.55
C ASP A 47 -1.52 24.59 12.53
N ILE A 48 -2.70 24.14 12.08
CA ILE A 48 -3.66 23.44 12.93
C ILE A 48 -3.11 22.11 13.48
N LYS A 49 -2.22 21.44 12.75
CA LYS A 49 -1.60 20.18 13.20
C LYS A 49 -0.63 20.43 14.34
N SER A 50 0.16 21.50 14.25
CA SER A 50 1.05 21.93 15.35
C SER A 50 0.24 22.36 16.58
N LEU A 51 -0.87 23.07 16.39
CA LEU A 51 -1.79 23.40 17.47
C LEU A 51 -2.39 22.16 18.13
N LYS A 52 -2.82 21.18 17.33
CA LYS A 52 -3.30 19.87 17.79
C LYS A 52 -2.23 19.15 18.63
N ASP A 53 -0.96 19.11 18.15
CA ASP A 53 0.14 18.45 18.87
C ASP A 53 0.37 19.10 20.24
N SER A 54 0.36 20.44 20.32
CA SER A 54 0.45 21.19 21.58
C SER A 54 -0.73 20.92 22.52
N LEU A 55 -1.96 20.77 21.99
CA LEU A 55 -3.13 20.41 22.79
C LEU A 55 -3.04 18.97 23.32
N VAL A 56 -2.49 18.04 22.58
CA VAL A 56 -2.24 16.66 23.03
C VAL A 56 -1.22 16.64 24.18
N GLU A 57 -0.16 17.47 24.12
CA GLU A 57 0.80 17.60 25.22
C GLU A 57 0.16 18.19 26.49
N ILE A 58 -0.75 19.15 26.34
CA ILE A 58 -1.53 19.68 27.48
C ILE A 58 -2.43 18.60 28.07
N ALA A 59 -3.13 17.84 27.24
CA ALA A 59 -4.00 16.74 27.65
C ALA A 59 -3.23 15.67 28.45
N GLU A 60 -2.00 15.36 28.03
CA GLU A 60 -1.11 14.44 28.78
C GLU A 60 -0.79 15.00 30.18
N LYS A 61 -0.42 16.27 30.28
CA LYS A 61 -0.15 16.93 31.57
C LYS A 61 -1.39 16.96 32.46
N ASN A 62 -2.57 17.12 31.89
CA ASN A 62 -3.86 17.11 32.57
C ASN A 62 -4.37 15.69 32.90
N GLY A 63 -3.62 14.64 32.58
CA GLY A 63 -4.04 13.25 32.81
C GLY A 63 -5.25 12.80 31.99
N LYS A 64 -5.55 13.48 30.87
CA LYS A 64 -6.65 13.13 29.96
C LYS A 64 -6.26 12.04 28.97
N VAL A 65 -4.97 11.87 28.71
CA VAL A 65 -4.39 10.84 27.86
C VAL A 65 -3.11 10.31 28.50
N ASN A 66 -2.84 9.01 28.33
CA ASN A 66 -1.62 8.41 28.85
C ASN A 66 -0.41 8.72 27.93
N THR A 67 0.76 8.21 28.29
CA THR A 67 2.02 8.49 27.60
C THR A 67 2.25 7.66 26.34
N THR A 68 1.34 6.70 25.99
CA THR A 68 1.50 5.86 24.81
C THR A 68 1.24 6.65 23.53
N VAL A 69 1.98 6.33 22.47
CA VAL A 69 1.84 7.00 21.15
C VAL A 69 0.44 6.78 20.59
N GLU A 70 -0.10 5.58 20.76
CA GLU A 70 -1.43 5.21 20.23
C GLU A 70 -2.56 6.00 20.86
N GLU A 71 -2.52 6.24 22.18
CA GLU A 71 -3.56 7.05 22.87
C GLU A 71 -3.45 8.52 22.49
N LYS A 72 -2.24 9.05 22.33
CA LYS A 72 -2.00 10.39 21.79
C LYS A 72 -2.51 10.53 20.36
N ASP A 73 -2.29 9.52 19.51
CA ASP A 73 -2.85 9.49 18.16
C ASP A 73 -4.38 9.45 18.15
N CYS A 74 -5.01 8.71 19.10
CA CYS A 74 -6.47 8.70 19.24
C CYS A 74 -7.00 10.09 19.59
N LEU A 75 -6.40 10.77 20.58
CA LEU A 75 -6.81 12.13 20.95
C LEU A 75 -6.54 13.12 19.81
N GLY A 76 -5.40 13.02 19.15
CA GLY A 76 -5.07 13.85 17.99
C GLY A 76 -6.10 13.69 16.84
N ALA A 77 -6.52 12.46 16.56
CA ALA A 77 -7.57 12.19 15.56
C ALA A 77 -8.93 12.78 15.97
N GLU A 78 -9.30 12.72 17.27
CA GLU A 78 -10.52 13.35 17.79
C GLU A 78 -10.48 14.87 17.65
N LEU A 79 -9.34 15.52 17.93
CA LEU A 79 -9.18 16.95 17.72
C LEU A 79 -9.30 17.34 16.25
N MET A 80 -8.68 16.57 15.35
CA MET A 80 -8.76 16.82 13.90
C MET A 80 -10.13 16.45 13.32
N ASN A 81 -10.95 15.68 14.02
CA ASN A 81 -12.32 15.39 13.63
C ASN A 81 -13.21 16.64 13.61
N PHE A 82 -12.90 17.68 14.38
CA PHE A 82 -13.61 18.96 14.35
C PHE A 82 -13.53 19.68 13.00
N ILE A 83 -12.49 19.46 12.20
CA ILE A 83 -12.38 20.02 10.85
C ILE A 83 -12.79 19.03 9.75
N THR A 84 -13.32 17.88 10.13
CA THR A 84 -13.66 16.82 9.18
C THR A 84 -15.18 16.74 9.01
N PRO A 85 -15.74 16.93 7.80
CA PRO A 85 -17.17 16.80 7.56
C PRO A 85 -17.68 15.44 8.03
N ILE A 86 -18.89 15.38 8.58
CA ILE A 86 -19.51 14.10 8.94
C ILE A 86 -19.73 13.22 7.69
N PRO A 87 -19.83 11.88 7.82
CA PRO A 87 -19.87 10.97 6.66
C PRO A 87 -20.91 11.30 5.59
N SER A 88 -22.13 11.68 5.99
CA SER A 88 -23.19 12.07 5.04
C SER A 88 -22.83 13.31 4.24
N LEU A 89 -22.34 14.36 4.93
CA LEU A 89 -21.92 15.61 4.29
C LEU A 89 -20.70 15.38 3.40
N MET A 90 -19.73 14.55 3.82
CA MET A 90 -18.56 14.21 3.01
C MET A 90 -18.96 13.56 1.68
N ASN A 91 -19.87 12.60 1.73
CA ASN A 91 -20.39 11.94 0.53
C ASN A 91 -21.19 12.91 -0.36
N GLU A 92 -22.00 13.79 0.23
CA GLU A 92 -22.75 14.83 -0.51
C GLU A 92 -21.77 15.77 -1.24
N ILE A 93 -20.75 16.30 -0.55
CA ILE A 93 -19.72 17.16 -1.12
C ILE A 93 -19.03 16.45 -2.28
N PHE A 94 -18.60 15.20 -2.07
CA PHE A 94 -17.90 14.43 -3.09
C PHE A 94 -18.77 14.25 -4.35
N TRP A 95 -19.95 13.69 -4.22
CA TRP A 95 -20.80 13.36 -5.36
C TRP A 95 -21.38 14.58 -6.06
N ASN A 96 -21.63 15.69 -5.36
CA ASN A 96 -22.03 16.95 -5.99
C ASN A 96 -20.87 17.56 -6.79
N SER A 97 -19.65 17.54 -6.26
CA SER A 97 -18.45 17.96 -6.99
C SER A 97 -18.17 17.05 -8.18
N TYR A 98 -18.37 15.74 -8.02
CA TYR A 98 -18.16 14.72 -9.05
C TYR A 98 -19.04 14.95 -10.29
N LYS A 99 -20.30 15.36 -10.13
CA LYS A 99 -21.20 15.70 -11.26
C LYS A 99 -20.65 16.83 -12.14
N VAL A 100 -19.85 17.71 -11.56
CA VAL A 100 -19.21 18.83 -12.28
C VAL A 100 -17.86 18.41 -12.85
N SER A 101 -17.03 17.75 -12.03
CA SER A 101 -15.71 17.25 -12.40
C SER A 101 -15.29 16.10 -11.50
N PRO A 102 -15.25 14.87 -12.01
CA PRO A 102 -14.72 13.72 -11.25
C PRO A 102 -13.34 13.97 -10.65
N GLN A 103 -12.43 14.54 -11.46
CA GLN A 103 -11.07 14.86 -11.03
C GLN A 103 -11.05 15.78 -9.81
N LYS A 104 -11.89 16.85 -9.84
CA LYS A 104 -11.95 17.83 -8.76
C LYS A 104 -12.52 17.25 -7.47
N ALA A 105 -13.49 16.33 -7.57
CA ALA A 105 -14.04 15.63 -6.41
C ALA A 105 -12.97 14.77 -5.73
N ILE A 106 -12.19 14.04 -6.50
CA ILE A 106 -11.09 13.20 -6.04
C ILE A 106 -10.01 14.05 -5.36
N GLU A 107 -9.56 15.13 -6.02
CA GLU A 107 -8.58 16.07 -5.48
C GLU A 107 -9.03 16.70 -4.16
N ASN A 108 -10.29 17.12 -4.06
CA ASN A 108 -10.87 17.67 -2.85
C ASN A 108 -10.89 16.65 -1.70
N PHE A 109 -11.30 15.41 -1.97
CA PHE A 109 -11.33 14.34 -0.95
C PHE A 109 -9.91 14.00 -0.46
N TYR A 110 -8.94 13.95 -1.39
CA TYR A 110 -7.53 13.76 -1.05
C TYR A 110 -7.00 14.92 -0.19
N GLN A 111 -7.33 16.17 -0.56
CA GLN A 111 -6.91 17.35 0.18
C GLN A 111 -7.49 17.35 1.61
N ILE A 112 -8.79 17.08 1.78
CA ILE A 112 -9.42 16.96 3.10
C ILE A 112 -8.73 15.87 3.94
N SER A 113 -8.41 14.72 3.34
CA SER A 113 -7.73 13.61 4.03
C SER A 113 -6.30 13.94 4.46
N LYS A 114 -5.65 14.92 3.79
CA LYS A 114 -4.35 15.48 4.20
C LYS A 114 -4.51 16.54 5.28
N ASP A 115 -5.46 17.47 5.11
CA ASP A 115 -5.62 18.61 6.00
C ASP A 115 -6.09 18.20 7.39
N ASN A 116 -6.97 17.19 7.46
CA ASN A 116 -7.45 16.64 8.73
C ASN A 116 -6.47 15.64 9.39
N ASP A 117 -5.22 15.55 8.91
CA ASP A 117 -4.17 14.67 9.44
C ASP A 117 -4.53 13.17 9.46
N TYR A 118 -5.50 12.75 8.64
CA TYR A 118 -5.77 11.33 8.44
C TYR A 118 -4.61 10.68 7.66
N ILE A 119 -4.16 11.31 6.57
CA ILE A 119 -2.91 10.94 5.90
C ILE A 119 -1.75 11.53 6.68
N LYS A 120 -0.93 10.69 7.27
CA LYS A 120 0.16 11.05 8.18
C LYS A 120 1.39 11.59 7.46
N LEU A 121 1.26 12.75 6.78
CA LEU A 121 2.33 13.34 5.96
C LEU A 121 3.63 13.55 6.73
N SER A 122 3.56 14.00 7.98
CA SER A 122 4.75 14.20 8.83
C SER A 122 5.51 12.89 9.12
N ALA A 123 4.78 11.78 9.27
CA ALA A 123 5.40 10.47 9.43
C ALA A 123 5.96 9.97 8.09
N ILE A 124 5.21 10.13 7.00
CA ILE A 124 5.60 9.71 5.65
C ILE A 124 6.87 10.43 5.18
N SER A 125 7.04 11.72 5.52
CA SER A 125 8.23 12.51 5.15
C SER A 125 9.54 12.00 5.78
N LYS A 126 9.47 11.13 6.77
CA LYS A 126 10.64 10.48 7.38
C LYS A 126 11.15 9.28 6.61
N ASN A 127 10.35 8.73 5.69
CA ASN A 127 10.74 7.59 4.87
C ASN A 127 12.00 7.90 4.05
N ILE A 128 12.85 6.90 3.90
CA ILE A 128 14.03 7.00 3.03
C ILE A 128 13.66 6.38 1.69
N ALA A 129 13.62 7.21 0.64
CA ALA A 129 13.26 6.78 -0.70
C ALA A 129 14.41 7.05 -1.69
N PHE A 130 14.67 6.08 -2.57
CA PHE A 130 15.63 6.19 -3.64
C PHE A 130 15.26 5.28 -4.81
N GLN A 131 15.91 5.50 -5.95
CA GLN A 131 15.78 4.64 -7.14
C GLN A 131 17.09 3.88 -7.37
N ALA A 132 16.96 2.67 -7.90
CA ALA A 132 18.10 1.83 -8.28
C ALA A 132 17.91 1.32 -9.71
N GLU A 133 18.90 1.57 -10.56
CA GLU A 133 18.92 1.05 -11.93
C GLU A 133 19.15 -0.46 -11.92
N THR A 134 18.36 -1.19 -12.68
CA THR A 134 18.45 -2.64 -12.84
C THR A 134 18.30 -3.02 -14.31
N LYS A 135 18.47 -4.29 -14.64
CA LYS A 135 18.20 -4.80 -16.01
C LYS A 135 16.73 -4.71 -16.42
N TYR A 136 15.81 -4.40 -15.47
CA TYR A 136 14.37 -4.21 -15.71
C TYR A 136 13.96 -2.73 -15.67
N GLY A 137 14.93 -1.82 -15.71
CA GLY A 137 14.73 -0.39 -15.51
C GLY A 137 14.95 0.04 -14.05
N ASN A 138 14.54 1.26 -13.75
CA ASN A 138 14.70 1.82 -12.42
C ASN A 138 13.62 1.28 -11.48
N LEU A 139 14.03 0.51 -10.46
CA LEU A 139 13.15 0.13 -9.35
C LEU A 139 13.15 1.23 -8.29
N GLU A 140 12.03 1.33 -7.59
CA GLU A 140 11.83 2.31 -6.52
C GLU A 140 11.91 1.60 -5.17
N ILE A 141 12.66 2.20 -4.23
CA ILE A 141 12.92 1.60 -2.93
C ILE A 141 12.51 2.60 -1.85
N THR A 142 11.69 2.15 -0.91
CA THR A 142 11.32 2.93 0.28
C THR A 142 11.61 2.13 1.54
N ILE A 143 12.48 2.64 2.41
CA ILE A 143 12.59 2.18 3.79
C ILE A 143 11.51 2.91 4.58
N ASN A 144 10.50 2.16 5.01
CA ASN A 144 9.31 2.71 5.62
C ASN A 144 9.51 3.00 7.10
N LEU A 145 9.65 4.29 7.43
CA LEU A 145 9.76 4.80 8.80
C LEU A 145 8.46 5.42 9.32
N SER A 146 7.42 5.47 8.48
CA SER A 146 6.15 6.15 8.81
C SER A 146 5.29 5.36 9.80
N LYS A 147 5.43 4.04 9.85
CA LYS A 147 4.71 3.19 10.79
C LYS A 147 5.65 2.85 11.96
N PRO A 148 5.46 3.48 13.14
CA PRO A 148 6.32 3.24 14.29
C PRO A 148 6.22 1.78 14.73
N GLU A 149 7.34 1.22 15.18
CA GLU A 149 7.35 -0.05 15.88
C GLU A 149 6.71 0.14 17.26
N LYS A 150 5.98 -0.89 17.73
CA LYS A 150 5.34 -0.85 19.05
C LYS A 150 6.40 -0.81 20.14
N ASP A 151 6.32 0.19 21.01
CA ASP A 151 7.19 0.27 22.16
C ASP A 151 6.81 -0.76 23.25
N PRO A 152 7.72 -1.08 24.19
CA PRO A 152 7.42 -2.02 25.27
C PRO A 152 6.23 -1.62 26.15
N LYS A 153 5.93 -0.32 26.31
CA LYS A 153 4.80 0.18 27.08
C LYS A 153 3.49 -0.13 26.38
N THR A 154 3.42 0.07 25.05
CA THR A 154 2.28 -0.30 24.21
C THR A 154 2.02 -1.80 24.28
N ILE A 155 3.07 -2.64 24.16
CA ILE A 155 2.94 -4.11 24.26
C ILE A 155 2.41 -4.52 25.64
N ALA A 156 2.86 -3.88 26.72
CA ALA A 156 2.38 -4.14 28.07
C ALA A 156 0.90 -3.72 28.25
N ALA A 157 0.53 -2.56 27.74
CA ALA A 157 -0.85 -2.05 27.80
C ALA A 157 -1.82 -2.95 26.99
N GLU A 158 -1.41 -3.43 25.82
CA GLU A 158 -2.23 -4.35 24.99
C GLU A 158 -2.60 -5.63 25.72
N LYS A 159 -1.69 -6.19 26.54
CA LYS A 159 -1.96 -7.41 27.31
C LYS A 159 -3.06 -7.26 28.36
N LEU A 160 -3.37 -6.05 28.76
CA LEU A 160 -4.40 -5.74 29.77
C LEU A 160 -5.78 -5.47 29.12
N LEU A 161 -5.84 -5.37 27.79
CA LEU A 161 -7.08 -5.07 27.09
C LEU A 161 -7.99 -6.29 27.00
N LYS A 162 -9.28 -6.06 27.16
CA LYS A 162 -10.28 -7.07 26.83
C LYS A 162 -10.34 -7.28 25.31
N PRO A 163 -10.49 -8.53 24.84
CA PRO A 163 -10.71 -8.78 23.42
C PRO A 163 -11.91 -7.98 22.89
N SER A 164 -11.74 -7.37 21.71
CA SER A 164 -12.83 -6.67 21.02
C SER A 164 -12.83 -7.09 19.56
N ASN A 165 -14.01 -7.41 19.04
CA ASN A 165 -14.26 -7.76 17.64
C ASN A 165 -14.86 -6.58 16.86
N TYR A 166 -14.77 -5.36 17.38
CA TYR A 166 -15.29 -4.16 16.74
C TYR A 166 -14.19 -3.08 16.63
N PRO A 167 -13.95 -2.55 15.43
CA PRO A 167 -14.35 -3.10 14.12
C PRO A 167 -13.74 -4.50 13.88
N LYS A 168 -14.35 -5.32 13.00
CA LYS A 168 -13.84 -6.68 12.71
C LYS A 168 -12.44 -6.67 12.10
N CYS A 169 -12.17 -5.74 11.17
CA CYS A 169 -10.85 -5.55 10.58
C CYS A 169 -10.62 -4.09 10.17
N LEU A 170 -9.40 -3.76 9.74
CA LEU A 170 -8.98 -2.40 9.35
C LEU A 170 -9.69 -1.84 8.11
N LEU A 171 -10.44 -2.66 7.36
CA LEU A 171 -11.14 -2.29 6.13
C LEU A 171 -12.68 -2.25 6.29
N CYS A 172 -13.22 -2.61 7.46
CA CYS A 172 -14.67 -2.54 7.67
C CYS A 172 -15.17 -1.09 7.70
N MET A 173 -16.42 -0.88 7.23
CA MET A 173 -17.10 0.44 7.26
C MET A 173 -17.15 1.05 8.68
N GLU A 174 -17.18 0.21 9.72
CA GLU A 174 -17.20 0.59 11.13
C GLU A 174 -15.94 1.34 11.58
N ASN A 175 -14.88 1.37 10.76
CA ASN A 175 -13.71 2.19 11.03
C ASN A 175 -13.99 3.69 10.89
N GLU A 176 -14.99 4.09 10.11
CA GLU A 176 -15.29 5.50 9.89
C GLU A 176 -15.75 6.19 11.16
N GLY A 177 -14.98 7.14 11.66
CA GLY A 177 -15.24 7.82 12.92
C GLY A 177 -14.93 7.02 14.18
N TYR A 178 -14.31 5.84 14.06
CA TYR A 178 -13.95 5.04 15.23
C TYR A 178 -12.80 5.69 16.00
N GLN A 179 -12.98 5.89 17.32
CA GLN A 179 -11.98 6.61 18.15
C GLN A 179 -10.60 5.94 18.20
N GLY A 180 -10.53 4.63 17.98
CA GLY A 180 -9.30 3.86 18.17
C GLY A 180 -9.13 3.36 19.62
N ARG A 181 -8.04 2.66 19.87
CA ARG A 181 -7.58 2.18 21.18
C ARG A 181 -6.12 1.75 21.08
N VAL A 182 -5.47 1.45 22.17
CA VAL A 182 -4.03 1.10 22.23
C VAL A 182 -3.62 0.03 21.20
N ASN A 183 -4.45 -0.97 20.94
CA ASN A 183 -4.18 -2.03 19.96
C ASN A 183 -4.94 -1.89 18.64
N TYR A 184 -5.51 -0.72 18.37
CA TYR A 184 -6.27 -0.47 17.15
C TYR A 184 -6.14 1.00 16.73
N PRO A 185 -5.83 1.30 15.45
CA PRO A 185 -5.51 2.66 15.04
C PRO A 185 -6.67 3.64 15.21
N ALA A 186 -6.31 4.89 15.45
CA ALA A 186 -7.22 6.02 15.48
C ALA A 186 -7.89 6.23 14.12
N ARG A 187 -9.21 6.46 14.10
CA ARG A 187 -10.05 6.62 12.91
C ARG A 187 -11.13 7.71 13.07
N ALA A 188 -11.09 8.54 14.12
CA ALA A 188 -12.08 9.59 14.36
C ALA A 188 -12.21 10.55 13.17
N ASN A 189 -11.10 10.94 12.56
CA ASN A 189 -10.99 11.81 11.38
C ASN A 189 -11.02 11.05 10.04
N HIS A 190 -11.27 9.74 10.04
CA HIS A 190 -11.38 8.91 8.84
C HIS A 190 -12.74 9.09 8.17
N ARG A 191 -12.75 9.18 6.83
CA ARG A 191 -13.97 9.23 6.02
C ARG A 191 -13.89 8.27 4.84
N ILE A 192 -15.06 7.79 4.43
CA ILE A 192 -15.24 6.81 3.37
C ILE A 192 -16.25 7.38 2.36
N ILE A 193 -15.87 7.41 1.10
CA ILE A 193 -16.81 7.67 0.00
C ILE A 193 -17.51 6.36 -0.36
N ARG A 194 -18.83 6.36 -0.34
CA ARG A 194 -19.66 5.21 -0.75
C ARG A 194 -19.85 5.24 -2.26
N MET A 195 -19.62 4.11 -2.91
CA MET A 195 -19.80 3.93 -4.35
C MET A 195 -20.42 2.56 -4.63
N ASN A 196 -21.09 2.41 -5.77
CA ASN A 196 -21.62 1.14 -6.20
C ASN A 196 -20.75 0.55 -7.32
N LEU A 197 -20.38 -0.73 -7.18
CA LEU A 197 -19.81 -1.53 -8.25
C LEU A 197 -20.83 -2.63 -8.62
N GLY A 198 -21.54 -2.43 -9.74
CA GLY A 198 -22.73 -3.19 -10.02
C GLY A 198 -23.80 -2.97 -8.92
N GLU A 199 -24.29 -4.06 -8.33
CA GLU A 199 -25.27 -4.04 -7.24
C GLU A 199 -24.65 -3.99 -5.84
N GLU A 200 -23.32 -4.04 -5.72
CA GLU A 200 -22.63 -4.08 -4.44
C GLU A 200 -22.22 -2.68 -3.99
N LEU A 201 -22.40 -2.41 -2.69
CA LEU A 201 -21.88 -1.20 -2.06
C LEU A 201 -20.40 -1.39 -1.71
N TRP A 202 -19.60 -0.43 -2.09
CA TRP A 202 -18.15 -0.35 -1.84
C TRP A 202 -17.76 0.94 -1.16
N GLY A 203 -16.68 0.91 -0.41
CA GLY A 203 -16.03 2.08 0.17
C GLY A 203 -14.78 2.46 -0.60
N PHE A 204 -14.56 3.77 -0.75
CA PHE A 204 -13.32 4.36 -1.23
C PHE A 204 -12.72 5.22 -0.13
N GLN A 205 -11.48 4.96 0.23
CA GLN A 205 -10.71 5.70 1.24
C GLN A 205 -9.25 5.83 0.82
N TYR A 206 -8.50 6.77 1.45
CA TYR A 206 -7.05 6.81 1.33
C TYR A 206 -6.35 6.00 2.41
N SER A 207 -5.12 5.57 2.13
CA SER A 207 -4.26 4.95 3.14
C SER A 207 -3.67 6.02 4.06
N PRO A 208 -3.71 5.87 5.38
CA PRO A 208 -3.11 6.83 6.30
C PRO A 208 -1.58 6.88 6.20
N TYR A 209 -0.94 5.78 5.80
CA TYR A 209 0.49 5.68 5.55
C TYR A 209 0.71 5.39 4.08
N SER A 210 0.54 6.42 3.25
CA SER A 210 0.65 6.31 1.80
C SER A 210 2.06 5.94 1.37
N TYR A 211 2.18 4.95 0.49
CA TYR A 211 3.46 4.56 -0.10
C TYR A 211 3.75 5.31 -1.40
N PHE A 212 2.71 5.84 -2.03
CA PHE A 212 2.75 6.62 -3.27
C PHE A 212 1.62 7.65 -3.29
N ASN A 213 1.65 8.55 -4.28
CA ASN A 213 0.65 9.62 -4.38
C ASN A 213 -0.78 9.09 -4.54
N GLU A 214 -1.69 9.64 -3.75
CA GLU A 214 -3.12 9.28 -3.75
C GLU A 214 -3.36 7.77 -3.51
N HIS A 215 -2.56 7.13 -2.65
CA HIS A 215 -2.71 5.70 -2.31
C HIS A 215 -4.10 5.44 -1.71
N ALA A 216 -4.96 4.84 -2.50
CA ALA A 216 -6.35 4.58 -2.24
C ALA A 216 -6.61 3.08 -1.97
N ILE A 217 -7.67 2.82 -1.21
CA ILE A 217 -8.18 1.48 -0.94
C ILE A 217 -9.67 1.48 -1.27
N PHE A 218 -10.08 0.53 -2.10
CA PHE A 218 -11.46 0.25 -2.44
C PHE A 218 -11.84 -1.09 -1.79
N PHE A 219 -12.92 -1.14 -1.03
CA PHE A 219 -13.26 -2.34 -0.27
C PHE A 219 -14.76 -2.60 -0.27
N ASN A 220 -15.13 -3.87 -0.27
CA ASN A 220 -16.53 -4.27 -0.19
C ASN A 220 -17.12 -3.83 1.15
N SER A 221 -18.37 -3.33 1.17
CA SER A 221 -19.04 -2.96 2.41
C SER A 221 -19.29 -4.16 3.34
N GLU A 222 -19.42 -5.35 2.75
CA GLU A 222 -19.57 -6.61 3.49
C GLU A 222 -18.18 -7.21 3.81
N HIS A 223 -18.03 -7.71 5.03
CA HIS A 223 -16.80 -8.39 5.45
C HIS A 223 -16.76 -9.81 4.86
N VAL A 224 -16.45 -9.90 3.58
CA VAL A 224 -16.30 -11.14 2.83
C VAL A 224 -14.84 -11.38 2.43
N PRO A 225 -14.36 -12.64 2.41
CA PRO A 225 -12.98 -12.91 2.04
C PRO A 225 -12.68 -12.53 0.59
N MET A 226 -11.41 -12.27 0.31
CA MET A 226 -10.92 -12.04 -1.04
C MET A 226 -11.11 -13.27 -1.91
N ALA A 227 -11.49 -13.04 -3.17
CA ALA A 227 -11.57 -14.07 -4.20
C ALA A 227 -11.30 -13.45 -5.56
N ILE A 228 -10.31 -13.96 -6.28
CA ILE A 228 -10.03 -13.55 -7.66
C ILE A 228 -10.93 -14.36 -8.61
N THR A 229 -11.87 -13.67 -9.23
CA THR A 229 -12.90 -14.21 -10.12
C THR A 229 -13.07 -13.30 -11.35
N PRO A 230 -13.85 -13.69 -12.36
CA PRO A 230 -14.21 -12.79 -13.46
C PRO A 230 -14.80 -11.45 -13.01
N LYS A 231 -15.56 -11.44 -11.89
CA LYS A 231 -16.12 -10.22 -11.29
C LYS A 231 -15.03 -9.26 -10.79
N THR A 232 -13.88 -9.78 -10.36
CA THR A 232 -12.74 -8.95 -9.98
C THR A 232 -12.27 -8.07 -11.14
N PHE A 233 -12.11 -8.63 -12.34
CA PHE A 233 -11.70 -7.85 -13.52
C PHE A 233 -12.75 -6.79 -13.89
N GLU A 234 -14.03 -7.13 -13.82
CA GLU A 234 -15.11 -6.17 -14.01
C GLU A 234 -15.04 -5.01 -13.02
N GLN A 235 -14.94 -5.32 -11.74
CA GLN A 235 -14.89 -4.32 -10.66
C GLN A 235 -13.65 -3.41 -10.76
N LEU A 236 -12.47 -3.95 -11.10
CA LEU A 236 -11.28 -3.13 -11.32
C LEU A 236 -11.47 -2.14 -12.47
N LEU A 237 -12.06 -2.60 -13.58
CA LEU A 237 -12.35 -1.76 -14.74
C LEU A 237 -13.50 -0.76 -14.46
N ASP A 238 -14.48 -1.10 -13.62
CA ASP A 238 -15.51 -0.17 -13.16
C ASP A 238 -14.92 0.95 -12.31
N ILE A 239 -14.00 0.62 -11.39
CA ILE A 239 -13.35 1.63 -10.54
C ILE A 239 -12.55 2.63 -11.37
N ILE A 240 -11.78 2.20 -12.37
CA ILE A 240 -11.02 3.14 -13.21
C ILE A 240 -11.92 3.99 -14.13
N ASP A 241 -13.15 3.57 -14.38
CA ASP A 241 -14.16 4.39 -15.04
C ASP A 241 -14.74 5.45 -14.10
N ILE A 242 -14.98 5.09 -12.83
CA ILE A 242 -15.54 5.98 -11.81
C ILE A 242 -14.45 6.93 -11.28
N ILE A 243 -13.23 6.45 -11.09
CA ILE A 243 -12.09 7.23 -10.55
C ILE A 243 -11.04 7.41 -11.66
N PRO A 244 -11.24 8.36 -12.58
CA PRO A 244 -10.38 8.51 -13.75
C PRO A 244 -8.96 8.94 -13.37
N GLY A 245 -7.98 8.39 -14.07
CA GLY A 245 -6.56 8.69 -13.87
C GLY A 245 -5.89 7.85 -12.79
N TYR A 246 -6.62 6.92 -12.16
CA TYR A 246 -6.04 5.93 -11.25
C TYR A 246 -5.69 4.63 -12.00
N PHE A 247 -4.66 3.93 -11.51
CA PHE A 247 -4.58 2.49 -11.62
C PHE A 247 -5.34 1.85 -10.46
N VAL A 248 -5.83 0.64 -10.61
CA VAL A 248 -6.42 -0.16 -9.53
C VAL A 248 -6.03 -1.62 -9.71
N GLY A 249 -5.62 -2.28 -8.64
CA GLY A 249 -5.25 -3.67 -8.68
C GLY A 249 -5.64 -4.44 -7.41
N SER A 250 -5.64 -5.75 -7.51
CA SER A 250 -5.89 -6.64 -6.38
C SER A 250 -4.62 -7.37 -5.97
N ASN A 251 -4.40 -7.51 -4.68
CA ASN A 251 -3.50 -8.56 -4.20
C ASN A 251 -4.03 -9.93 -4.62
N SER A 252 -3.18 -10.95 -4.58
CA SER A 252 -3.62 -12.32 -4.74
C SER A 252 -4.52 -12.74 -3.56
N ASP A 253 -5.42 -13.67 -3.81
CA ASP A 253 -6.38 -14.20 -2.82
C ASP A 253 -5.87 -15.45 -2.08
N LEU A 254 -4.63 -15.88 -2.35
CA LEU A 254 -3.98 -16.99 -1.68
C LEU A 254 -2.88 -16.53 -0.72
N PRO A 255 -2.65 -17.23 0.41
CA PRO A 255 -1.54 -16.94 1.31
C PRO A 255 -0.19 -17.09 0.59
N ILE A 256 0.88 -16.58 1.18
CA ILE A 256 2.27 -16.63 0.63
C ILE A 256 2.47 -15.72 -0.59
N SER A 257 1.54 -15.73 -1.54
CA SER A 257 1.66 -14.99 -2.81
C SER A 257 1.25 -13.51 -2.75
N GLY A 258 1.20 -12.93 -1.58
CA GLY A 258 0.89 -11.51 -1.35
C GLY A 258 -0.35 -11.30 -0.48
N GLY A 259 -0.68 -10.05 -0.20
CA GLY A 259 -1.88 -9.66 0.54
C GLY A 259 -1.86 -9.95 2.04
N SER A 260 -2.02 -8.90 2.85
CA SER A 260 -2.03 -9.02 4.32
C SER A 260 -3.42 -9.21 4.92
N ILE A 261 -4.48 -8.87 4.20
CA ILE A 261 -5.88 -8.95 4.67
C ILE A 261 -6.69 -9.76 3.67
N LEU A 262 -6.59 -11.09 3.78
CA LEU A 262 -7.35 -12.01 2.91
C LEU A 262 -8.81 -12.16 3.33
N SER A 263 -9.15 -11.79 4.58
CA SER A 263 -10.49 -11.93 5.14
C SER A 263 -11.49 -10.88 4.67
N HIS A 264 -11.04 -9.82 4.00
CA HIS A 264 -11.90 -8.74 3.54
C HIS A 264 -11.56 -8.35 2.10
N ASN A 265 -12.52 -8.49 1.20
CA ASN A 265 -12.34 -8.21 -0.23
C ASN A 265 -12.07 -6.72 -0.47
N HIS A 266 -10.92 -6.42 -1.07
CA HIS A 266 -10.47 -5.06 -1.30
C HIS A 266 -9.48 -4.97 -2.47
N TYR A 267 -9.38 -3.77 -3.04
CA TYR A 267 -8.44 -3.39 -4.08
C TYR A 267 -7.63 -2.18 -3.63
N GLN A 268 -6.45 -2.00 -4.21
CA GLN A 268 -5.62 -0.81 -4.00
C GLN A 268 -5.45 -0.07 -5.32
N GLY A 269 -5.41 1.25 -5.25
CA GLY A 269 -5.23 2.09 -6.42
C GLY A 269 -4.63 3.44 -6.08
N GLY A 270 -4.51 4.29 -7.07
CA GLY A 270 -4.04 5.66 -6.90
C GLY A 270 -3.53 6.30 -8.18
N LYS A 271 -3.13 7.55 -8.08
CA LYS A 271 -2.59 8.33 -9.19
C LYS A 271 -1.06 8.22 -9.18
N TYR A 272 -0.55 7.11 -9.70
CA TYR A 272 0.88 6.82 -9.71
C TYR A 272 1.25 5.94 -10.90
N VAL A 273 2.43 6.17 -11.48
CA VAL A 273 2.99 5.41 -12.60
C VAL A 273 4.18 4.60 -12.08
N PHE A 274 3.98 3.30 -11.95
CA PHE A 274 4.99 2.38 -11.42
C PHE A 274 6.04 1.97 -12.48
N PRO A 275 7.22 1.47 -12.04
CA PRO A 275 8.22 0.93 -12.95
C PRO A 275 7.69 -0.12 -13.93
N MET A 276 6.85 -1.07 -13.46
CA MET A 276 6.26 -2.11 -14.32
C MET A 276 5.39 -1.55 -15.44
N GLU A 277 4.68 -0.45 -15.20
CA GLU A 277 3.85 0.19 -16.24
C GLU A 277 4.71 0.71 -17.41
N LYS A 278 5.92 1.19 -17.10
CA LYS A 278 6.89 1.72 -18.08
C LYS A 278 7.61 0.63 -18.86
N ALA A 279 7.55 -0.61 -18.40
CA ALA A 279 8.22 -1.74 -19.05
C ALA A 279 7.48 -2.14 -20.32
N ASP A 280 8.23 -2.36 -21.41
CA ASP A 280 7.70 -2.82 -22.69
C ASP A 280 7.39 -4.32 -22.67
N CYS A 281 6.54 -4.77 -23.59
CA CYS A 281 6.40 -6.16 -23.91
C CYS A 281 7.55 -6.60 -24.84
N ASP A 282 8.30 -7.62 -24.43
CA ASP A 282 9.37 -8.18 -25.26
C ASP A 282 8.88 -9.31 -26.19
N ILE A 283 7.71 -9.87 -25.92
CA ILE A 283 7.03 -10.86 -26.76
C ILE A 283 5.58 -10.41 -26.92
N THR A 284 5.12 -10.28 -28.17
CA THR A 284 3.73 -9.97 -28.52
C THR A 284 3.09 -11.14 -29.28
N PHE A 285 1.80 -11.33 -29.10
CA PHE A 285 1.02 -12.40 -29.73
C PHE A 285 -0.45 -12.02 -29.80
N GLU A 286 -1.23 -12.78 -30.56
CA GLU A 286 -2.67 -12.61 -30.69
C GLU A 286 -3.39 -13.84 -30.14
N PHE A 287 -4.38 -13.62 -29.26
CA PHE A 287 -5.25 -14.70 -28.82
C PHE A 287 -6.37 -14.97 -29.81
N THR A 288 -6.54 -16.24 -30.15
CA THR A 288 -7.61 -16.70 -31.08
C THR A 288 -8.98 -16.26 -30.58
N GLY A 289 -9.69 -15.52 -31.41
CA GLY A 289 -11.00 -14.92 -31.09
C GLY A 289 -10.93 -13.63 -30.29
N PHE A 290 -9.71 -13.05 -30.10
CA PHE A 290 -9.48 -11.78 -29.40
C PHE A 290 -8.47 -10.89 -30.15
N GLU A 291 -8.54 -10.90 -31.49
CA GLU A 291 -7.64 -10.16 -32.38
C GLU A 291 -7.78 -8.63 -32.23
N ASP A 292 -8.83 -8.20 -31.58
CA ASP A 292 -9.09 -6.80 -31.17
C ASP A 292 -8.34 -6.36 -29.90
N ILE A 293 -7.64 -7.29 -29.24
CA ILE A 293 -6.86 -7.03 -28.01
C ILE A 293 -5.37 -7.20 -28.31
N GLU A 294 -4.60 -6.15 -28.07
CA GLU A 294 -3.14 -6.22 -28.07
C GLU A 294 -2.68 -7.00 -26.83
N ALA A 295 -1.87 -8.05 -27.03
CA ALA A 295 -1.39 -8.89 -25.93
C ALA A 295 0.12 -9.11 -26.01
N GLY A 296 0.77 -9.20 -24.83
CA GLY A 296 2.20 -9.49 -24.78
C GLY A 296 2.67 -9.88 -23.39
N ILE A 297 3.88 -10.44 -23.32
CA ILE A 297 4.62 -10.70 -22.08
C ILE A 297 5.48 -9.46 -21.80
N VAL A 298 5.30 -8.89 -20.63
CA VAL A 298 6.08 -7.72 -20.19
C VAL A 298 7.50 -8.14 -19.83
N ASN A 299 8.49 -7.37 -20.26
CA ASN A 299 9.88 -7.55 -19.83
C ASN A 299 10.06 -7.13 -18.35
N TRP A 300 9.70 -8.04 -17.49
CA TRP A 300 9.62 -7.83 -16.05
C TRP A 300 10.16 -9.05 -15.29
N PRO A 301 10.69 -8.89 -14.05
CA PRO A 301 11.18 -10.05 -13.28
C PRO A 301 10.09 -11.04 -12.89
N MET A 302 8.84 -10.58 -12.82
CA MET A 302 7.66 -11.43 -12.58
C MET A 302 6.94 -11.76 -13.90
N SER A 303 6.07 -12.77 -13.88
CA SER A 303 5.38 -13.28 -15.06
C SER A 303 4.11 -12.49 -15.34
N VAL A 304 4.19 -11.52 -16.24
CA VAL A 304 3.11 -10.56 -16.53
C VAL A 304 2.62 -10.70 -17.96
N ILE A 305 1.30 -10.89 -18.13
CA ILE A 305 0.60 -10.77 -19.40
C ILE A 305 -0.09 -9.42 -19.41
N ARG A 306 0.26 -8.56 -20.37
CA ARG A 306 -0.40 -7.27 -20.61
C ARG A 306 -1.41 -7.39 -21.73
N LEU A 307 -2.63 -6.91 -21.46
CA LEU A 307 -3.73 -6.85 -22.42
C LEU A 307 -4.12 -5.38 -22.61
N ARG A 308 -4.32 -4.95 -23.86
CA ARG A 308 -4.81 -3.60 -24.20
C ARG A 308 -5.94 -3.68 -25.21
N GLY A 309 -7.06 -3.02 -24.95
CA GLY A 309 -8.20 -2.98 -25.84
C GLY A 309 -9.17 -1.86 -25.54
N LYS A 310 -10.03 -1.54 -26.49
CA LYS A 310 -11.06 -0.50 -26.33
C LYS A 310 -12.33 -1.04 -25.69
N ASP A 311 -12.63 -2.31 -25.89
CA ASP A 311 -13.84 -2.94 -25.38
C ASP A 311 -13.59 -3.58 -24.02
N LYS A 312 -14.22 -3.02 -23.00
CA LYS A 312 -14.14 -3.48 -21.60
C LYS A 312 -14.55 -4.94 -21.43
N LYS A 313 -15.63 -5.37 -22.10
CA LYS A 313 -16.16 -6.72 -21.97
C LYS A 313 -15.17 -7.73 -22.53
N ARG A 314 -14.54 -7.41 -23.67
CA ARG A 314 -13.53 -8.26 -24.29
C ARG A 314 -12.30 -8.43 -23.39
N ILE A 315 -11.85 -7.37 -22.72
CA ILE A 315 -10.76 -7.46 -21.73
C ILE A 315 -11.16 -8.38 -20.58
N ILE A 316 -12.39 -8.27 -20.06
CA ILE A 316 -12.89 -9.15 -18.98
C ILE A 316 -12.96 -10.62 -19.45
N GLU A 317 -13.49 -10.88 -20.64
CA GLU A 317 -13.59 -12.23 -21.20
C GLU A 317 -12.22 -12.90 -21.33
N LEU A 318 -11.24 -12.21 -21.94
CA LEU A 318 -9.90 -12.74 -22.11
C LEU A 318 -9.15 -12.91 -20.77
N SER A 319 -9.24 -11.93 -19.87
CA SER A 319 -8.68 -12.03 -18.53
C SER A 319 -9.24 -13.23 -17.76
N SER A 320 -10.56 -13.46 -17.91
CA SER A 320 -11.25 -14.60 -17.29
C SER A 320 -10.81 -15.95 -17.89
N LYS A 321 -10.58 -15.99 -19.20
CA LYS A 321 -10.03 -17.17 -19.89
C LYS A 321 -8.62 -17.49 -19.41
N ILE A 322 -7.75 -16.48 -19.29
CA ILE A 322 -6.38 -16.64 -18.78
C ILE A 322 -6.42 -17.17 -17.33
N LEU A 323 -7.21 -16.54 -16.44
CA LEU A 323 -7.35 -16.98 -15.06
C LEU A 323 -7.83 -18.43 -14.95
N LYS A 324 -8.86 -18.80 -15.72
CA LYS A 324 -9.41 -20.15 -15.72
C LYS A 324 -8.38 -21.19 -16.15
N THR A 325 -7.64 -20.90 -17.22
CA THR A 325 -6.57 -21.77 -17.70
C THR A 325 -5.46 -21.88 -16.67
N TRP A 326 -5.01 -20.76 -16.07
CA TRP A 326 -3.97 -20.74 -15.07
C TRP A 326 -4.30 -21.57 -13.83
N LYS A 327 -5.51 -21.48 -13.32
CA LYS A 327 -5.96 -22.25 -12.14
C LYS A 327 -5.84 -23.78 -12.27
N THR A 328 -5.68 -24.29 -13.48
CA THR A 328 -5.58 -25.74 -13.74
C THR A 328 -4.32 -26.15 -14.48
N TYR A 329 -3.48 -25.20 -14.87
CA TYR A 329 -2.27 -25.45 -15.63
C TYR A 329 -1.13 -25.94 -14.73
N THR A 330 -0.47 -27.02 -15.11
CA THR A 330 0.71 -27.56 -14.42
C THR A 330 1.84 -27.75 -15.43
N ASP A 331 3.05 -27.32 -15.10
CA ASP A 331 4.27 -27.54 -15.85
C ASP A 331 5.35 -28.09 -14.91
N ILE A 332 5.42 -29.41 -14.81
CA ILE A 332 6.30 -30.12 -13.87
C ILE A 332 7.78 -29.82 -14.17
N GLU A 333 8.14 -29.59 -15.44
CA GLU A 333 9.53 -29.29 -15.81
C GLU A 333 10.03 -27.97 -15.20
N LEU A 334 9.11 -27.05 -14.90
CA LEU A 334 9.40 -25.74 -14.31
C LEU A 334 8.97 -25.63 -12.83
N ASP A 335 8.59 -26.77 -12.20
CA ASP A 335 8.07 -26.81 -10.82
C ASP A 335 6.82 -25.92 -10.62
N ILE A 336 5.96 -25.82 -11.66
CA ILE A 336 4.69 -25.08 -11.63
C ILE A 336 3.57 -26.07 -11.36
N ILE A 337 2.93 -25.94 -10.19
CA ILE A 337 2.00 -26.95 -9.68
C ILE A 337 0.66 -26.30 -9.34
N ALA A 338 -0.37 -26.59 -10.14
CA ALA A 338 -1.70 -26.01 -9.93
C ALA A 338 -2.35 -26.44 -8.61
N ARG A 339 -2.09 -27.67 -8.14
CA ARG A 339 -2.72 -28.24 -6.93
C ARG A 339 -1.82 -29.31 -6.28
N THR A 340 -1.88 -29.38 -4.96
CA THR A 340 -1.38 -30.50 -4.18
C THR A 340 -2.55 -31.13 -3.42
N GLY A 341 -2.99 -32.32 -3.84
CA GLY A 341 -4.28 -32.87 -3.37
C GLY A 341 -5.43 -31.92 -3.71
N ASP A 342 -6.18 -31.50 -2.69
CA ASP A 342 -7.31 -30.54 -2.85
C ASP A 342 -6.90 -29.08 -2.69
N THR A 343 -5.65 -28.77 -2.34
CA THR A 343 -5.18 -27.39 -2.14
C THR A 343 -4.77 -26.75 -3.44
N PRO A 344 -5.44 -25.66 -3.90
CA PRO A 344 -5.05 -24.89 -5.09
C PRO A 344 -3.86 -24.01 -4.77
N HIS A 345 -2.99 -23.79 -5.78
CA HIS A 345 -1.80 -22.96 -5.65
C HIS A 345 -1.80 -21.73 -6.58
N HIS A 346 -2.60 -21.75 -7.62
CA HIS A 346 -2.57 -20.73 -8.67
C HIS A 346 -3.64 -19.66 -8.48
N THR A 347 -3.20 -18.43 -8.58
CA THR A 347 -4.00 -17.23 -8.61
C THR A 347 -3.31 -16.16 -9.45
N VAL A 348 -3.85 -14.94 -9.50
CA VAL A 348 -3.24 -13.82 -10.19
C VAL A 348 -3.28 -12.55 -9.31
N THR A 349 -2.41 -11.60 -9.63
CA THR A 349 -2.46 -10.22 -9.17
C THR A 349 -2.84 -9.36 -10.37
N PRO A 350 -4.13 -9.01 -10.57
CA PRO A 350 -4.57 -8.19 -11.70
C PRO A 350 -4.42 -6.71 -11.40
N ILE A 351 -4.03 -5.94 -12.42
CA ILE A 351 -3.84 -4.48 -12.32
C ILE A 351 -4.46 -3.84 -13.55
N ALA A 352 -5.40 -2.93 -13.34
CA ALA A 352 -6.14 -2.23 -14.38
C ALA A 352 -5.80 -0.74 -14.40
N ARG A 353 -5.75 -0.14 -15.59
CA ARG A 353 -5.62 1.31 -15.82
C ARG A 353 -6.12 1.67 -17.22
N LYS A 354 -6.22 2.98 -17.49
CA LYS A 354 -6.45 3.50 -18.83
C LYS A 354 -5.19 4.16 -19.37
N VAL A 355 -4.77 3.73 -20.57
CA VAL A 355 -3.62 4.30 -21.28
C VAL A 355 -4.09 4.65 -22.70
N ASP A 356 -3.91 5.91 -23.11
CA ASP A 356 -4.30 6.40 -24.44
C ASP A 356 -5.73 6.06 -24.87
N GLY A 357 -6.67 6.14 -23.91
CA GLY A 357 -8.08 5.84 -24.13
C GLY A 357 -8.44 4.35 -24.27
N LYS A 358 -7.47 3.45 -24.09
CA LYS A 358 -7.68 1.99 -24.02
C LYS A 358 -7.68 1.53 -22.57
N TYR A 359 -8.43 0.46 -22.30
CA TYR A 359 -8.27 -0.31 -21.08
C TYR A 359 -7.00 -1.14 -21.19
N GLU A 360 -6.20 -1.12 -20.13
CA GLU A 360 -5.02 -1.97 -19.97
C GLU A 360 -5.19 -2.82 -18.72
N MET A 361 -4.95 -4.12 -18.85
CA MET A 361 -4.98 -5.10 -17.78
C MET A 361 -3.66 -5.86 -17.75
N ASP A 362 -2.87 -5.69 -16.68
CA ASP A 362 -1.73 -6.54 -16.40
C ASP A 362 -2.18 -7.71 -15.51
N ILE A 363 -1.95 -8.93 -15.96
CA ILE A 363 -2.26 -10.17 -15.22
C ILE A 363 -0.95 -10.79 -14.79
N VAL A 364 -0.63 -10.66 -13.50
CA VAL A 364 0.58 -11.23 -12.91
C VAL A 364 0.27 -12.62 -12.39
N LEU A 365 0.88 -13.64 -12.95
CA LEU A 365 0.70 -15.03 -12.54
C LEU A 365 1.34 -15.27 -11.18
N ARG A 366 0.62 -15.93 -10.26
CA ARG A 366 1.08 -16.25 -8.92
C ARG A 366 0.87 -17.74 -8.63
N ASP A 367 1.83 -18.28 -7.88
CA ASP A 367 1.80 -19.66 -7.37
C ASP A 367 2.30 -19.64 -5.93
N ASN A 368 1.61 -20.33 -5.02
CA ASN A 368 1.94 -20.34 -3.59
C ASN A 368 2.37 -21.73 -3.07
N HIS A 369 2.69 -22.68 -3.96
CA HIS A 369 3.11 -23.98 -3.47
C HIS A 369 4.46 -23.93 -2.74
N THR A 370 4.66 -24.87 -1.85
CA THR A 370 5.86 -25.00 -1.03
C THR A 370 6.58 -26.31 -1.34
N SER A 371 7.87 -26.36 -1.04
CA SER A 371 8.68 -27.57 -1.12
C SER A 371 9.55 -27.72 0.15
N GLU A 372 10.19 -28.87 0.32
CA GLU A 372 11.14 -29.07 1.44
C GLU A 372 12.30 -28.06 1.37
N LEU A 373 12.74 -27.70 0.18
CA LEU A 373 13.80 -26.70 -0.02
C LEU A 373 13.30 -25.27 0.21
N HIS A 374 12.04 -24.99 -0.12
CA HIS A 374 11.40 -23.67 -0.02
C HIS A 374 10.11 -23.75 0.81
N PRO A 375 10.22 -23.90 2.15
CA PRO A 375 9.05 -24.04 3.03
C PRO A 375 8.22 -22.74 3.14
N ASP A 376 8.81 -21.58 2.85
CA ASP A 376 8.13 -20.27 2.81
C ASP A 376 7.45 -20.01 1.46
N GLY A 377 7.65 -20.88 0.46
CA GLY A 377 7.12 -20.79 -0.90
C GLY A 377 8.22 -20.91 -1.97
N VAL A 378 7.94 -21.67 -3.04
CA VAL A 378 8.87 -21.81 -4.19
C VAL A 378 9.00 -20.49 -4.93
N TYR A 379 7.89 -19.76 -5.08
CA TYR A 379 7.81 -18.45 -5.73
C TYR A 379 7.66 -17.33 -4.68
N HIS A 380 8.65 -17.25 -3.80
CA HIS A 380 8.74 -16.33 -2.67
C HIS A 380 10.20 -15.88 -2.51
N PRO A 381 10.51 -14.72 -1.90
CA PRO A 381 11.89 -14.33 -1.61
C PRO A 381 12.66 -15.46 -0.89
N HIS A 382 13.78 -15.90 -1.46
CA HIS A 382 14.59 -16.97 -0.92
C HIS A 382 15.48 -16.49 0.24
N LYS A 383 16.01 -17.42 1.03
CA LYS A 383 16.74 -17.11 2.29
C LYS A 383 17.95 -16.19 2.10
N ASP A 384 18.62 -16.26 0.96
CA ASP A 384 19.79 -15.44 0.65
C ASP A 384 19.48 -13.95 0.52
N VAL A 385 18.23 -13.58 0.23
CA VAL A 385 17.77 -12.17 0.14
C VAL A 385 17.02 -11.68 1.39
N HIS A 386 16.78 -12.56 2.40
CA HIS A 386 15.99 -12.23 3.60
C HIS A 386 16.62 -11.13 4.48
N HIS A 387 17.92 -10.88 4.35
CA HIS A 387 18.59 -9.79 5.04
C HIS A 387 18.07 -8.40 4.58
N ILE A 388 17.51 -8.31 3.39
CA ILE A 388 16.87 -7.09 2.86
C ILE A 388 15.34 -7.23 2.85
N LYS A 389 14.80 -8.31 2.27
CA LYS A 389 13.35 -8.51 2.12
C LYS A 389 12.98 -9.98 2.37
N LYS A 390 12.16 -10.20 3.38
CA LYS A 390 11.67 -11.52 3.78
C LYS A 390 10.18 -11.72 3.54
N GLU A 391 9.41 -10.63 3.59
CA GLU A 391 7.96 -10.66 3.56
C GLU A 391 7.43 -10.99 2.16
N ASN A 392 6.17 -11.43 2.10
CA ASN A 392 5.45 -11.69 0.85
C ASN A 392 5.46 -10.48 -0.09
N ILE A 393 5.48 -10.74 -1.39
CA ILE A 393 5.47 -9.70 -2.42
C ILE A 393 4.02 -9.36 -2.78
N GLY A 394 3.56 -8.20 -2.30
CA GLY A 394 2.23 -7.67 -2.56
C GLY A 394 2.14 -6.84 -3.84
N LEU A 395 0.92 -6.35 -4.13
CA LEU A 395 0.58 -5.58 -5.34
C LEU A 395 1.58 -4.46 -5.66
N ILE A 396 1.93 -3.65 -4.67
CA ILE A 396 2.81 -2.48 -4.84
C ILE A 396 4.22 -2.92 -5.23
N GLU A 397 4.72 -3.95 -4.58
CA GLU A 397 6.06 -4.48 -4.82
C GLU A 397 6.16 -5.21 -6.15
N VAL A 398 5.11 -5.92 -6.55
CA VAL A 398 4.96 -6.51 -7.89
C VAL A 398 5.19 -5.47 -8.98
N MET A 399 4.70 -4.23 -8.77
CA MET A 399 4.83 -3.13 -9.73
C MET A 399 6.17 -2.41 -9.67
N GLY A 400 7.08 -2.81 -8.76
CA GLY A 400 8.47 -2.32 -8.71
C GLY A 400 8.77 -1.26 -7.65
N LEU A 401 7.88 -1.05 -6.67
CA LEU A 401 8.13 -0.22 -5.49
C LEU A 401 8.32 -1.11 -4.25
N ALA A 402 9.56 -1.26 -3.81
CA ALA A 402 9.88 -1.98 -2.58
C ALA A 402 9.44 -1.21 -1.35
N ILE A 403 8.74 -1.89 -0.44
CA ILE A 403 8.46 -1.39 0.91
C ILE A 403 9.30 -2.20 1.89
N LEU A 404 10.40 -1.60 2.32
CA LEU A 404 11.38 -2.25 3.18
C LEU A 404 11.17 -1.87 4.66
N PRO A 405 11.51 -2.77 5.59
CA PRO A 405 11.29 -2.56 7.02
C PRO A 405 12.19 -1.46 7.60
N PRO A 406 11.76 -0.77 8.68
CA PRO A 406 12.48 0.36 9.28
C PRO A 406 13.85 -0.03 9.85
N ARG A 407 14.04 -1.29 10.28
CA ARG A 407 15.35 -1.80 10.77
C ARG A 407 16.49 -1.54 9.81
N LEU A 408 16.21 -1.56 8.50
CA LEU A 408 17.24 -1.36 7.47
C LEU A 408 17.88 0.03 7.50
N LYS A 409 17.25 1.04 8.12
CA LYS A 409 17.90 2.33 8.29
C LYS A 409 19.21 2.19 9.07
N THR A 410 19.16 1.63 10.27
CA THR A 410 20.33 1.47 11.15
C THR A 410 21.25 0.34 10.69
N GLU A 411 20.68 -0.75 10.20
CA GLU A 411 21.47 -1.90 9.72
C GLU A 411 22.35 -1.55 8.51
N LEU A 412 21.83 -0.77 7.55
CA LEU A 412 22.62 -0.35 6.40
C LEU A 412 23.71 0.68 6.77
N GLU A 413 23.49 1.52 7.80
CA GLU A 413 24.54 2.38 8.37
C GLU A 413 25.69 1.54 8.94
N GLU A 414 25.43 0.40 9.58
CA GLU A 414 26.46 -0.51 10.06
C GLU A 414 27.18 -1.23 8.92
N VAL A 415 26.47 -1.57 7.83
CA VAL A 415 27.10 -2.07 6.59
C VAL A 415 28.03 -1.02 5.98
N GLU A 416 27.62 0.26 5.95
CA GLU A 416 28.50 1.36 5.48
C GLU A 416 29.81 1.42 6.29
N LYS A 417 29.69 1.39 7.63
CA LYS A 417 30.87 1.40 8.52
C LYS A 417 31.79 0.20 8.24
N PHE A 418 31.21 -1.01 8.04
CA PHE A 418 31.98 -2.20 7.70
C PHE A 418 32.75 -2.04 6.38
N LEU A 419 32.10 -1.53 5.33
CA LEU A 419 32.71 -1.30 4.03
C LEU A 419 33.85 -0.27 4.09
N LEU A 420 33.74 0.72 4.96
CA LEU A 420 34.74 1.77 5.19
C LEU A 420 35.83 1.36 6.21
N ASN A 421 35.85 0.11 6.69
CA ASN A 421 36.77 -0.37 7.75
C ASN A 421 36.69 0.44 9.05
N LYS A 422 35.52 0.99 9.36
CA LYS A 422 35.22 1.68 10.63
C LYS A 422 34.72 0.67 11.68
N PRO A 423 34.83 0.98 12.99
CA PRO A 423 34.15 0.20 14.02
C PRO A 423 32.67 0.09 13.73
N ASN A 424 32.10 -1.12 13.80
CA ASN A 424 30.72 -1.40 13.44
C ASN A 424 30.13 -2.54 14.27
N GLU A 425 28.81 -2.58 14.30
CA GLU A 425 27.98 -3.62 14.93
C GLU A 425 27.10 -4.30 13.86
N ILE A 426 27.69 -4.66 12.72
CA ILE A 426 26.98 -5.26 11.59
C ILE A 426 26.31 -6.58 12.00
N GLU A 427 25.04 -6.74 11.65
CA GLU A 427 24.29 -7.95 11.89
C GLU A 427 24.85 -9.15 11.09
N LYS A 428 24.88 -10.33 11.72
CA LYS A 428 25.49 -11.53 11.13
C LYS A 428 24.92 -11.90 9.76
N TYR A 429 23.62 -11.68 9.56
CA TYR A 429 22.95 -11.99 8.30
C TYR A 429 23.29 -11.01 7.15
N HIS A 430 23.93 -9.86 7.44
CA HIS A 430 24.46 -8.98 6.43
C HIS A 430 25.95 -9.24 6.08
N LEU A 431 26.68 -10.00 6.91
CA LEU A 431 28.14 -10.14 6.78
C LEU A 431 28.59 -10.70 5.43
N ASP A 432 27.92 -11.75 4.95
CA ASP A 432 28.34 -12.40 3.71
C ASP A 432 28.10 -11.48 2.51
N TRP A 433 26.96 -10.79 2.48
CA TRP A 433 26.68 -9.75 1.49
C TRP A 433 27.70 -8.58 1.57
N ALA A 434 27.97 -8.07 2.75
CA ALA A 434 28.94 -6.99 2.94
C ALA A 434 30.38 -7.38 2.51
N LYS A 435 30.80 -8.63 2.72
CA LYS A 435 32.09 -9.15 2.22
C LYS A 435 32.11 -9.20 0.69
N GLN A 436 31.04 -9.70 0.05
CA GLN A 436 30.88 -9.71 -1.40
C GLN A 436 30.96 -8.29 -1.98
N LEU A 437 30.32 -7.30 -1.33
CA LEU A 437 30.42 -5.90 -1.74
C LEU A 437 31.87 -5.38 -1.64
N LYS A 438 32.58 -5.75 -0.59
CA LYS A 438 33.98 -5.36 -0.39
C LYS A 438 34.93 -5.93 -1.44
N GLU A 439 34.64 -7.15 -1.92
CA GLU A 439 35.38 -7.77 -3.02
C GLU A 439 34.98 -7.15 -4.38
N LYS A 440 33.69 -6.85 -4.58
CA LYS A 440 33.20 -6.24 -5.83
C LYS A 440 33.69 -4.81 -6.03
N TYR A 441 33.72 -4.02 -4.94
CA TYR A 441 34.09 -2.61 -4.97
C TYR A 441 35.44 -2.37 -4.27
N SER A 442 36.50 -2.27 -5.04
CA SER A 442 37.82 -1.90 -4.50
C SER A 442 37.87 -0.39 -4.18
N ASN A 443 38.47 -0.03 -3.03
CA ASN A 443 38.69 1.37 -2.61
C ASN A 443 37.40 2.22 -2.53
N ILE A 444 36.43 1.79 -1.69
CA ILE A 444 35.16 2.51 -1.48
C ILE A 444 35.45 3.85 -0.79
N GLU A 445 35.14 4.94 -1.49
CA GLU A 445 35.22 6.29 -0.94
C GLU A 445 33.99 6.56 -0.04
N GLU A 446 34.20 7.21 1.10
CA GLU A 446 33.13 7.53 2.06
C GLU A 446 31.94 8.26 1.42
N LYS A 447 32.20 9.21 0.52
CA LYS A 447 31.13 9.94 -0.21
C LYS A 447 30.34 9.11 -1.22
N LYS A 448 30.77 7.88 -1.54
CA LYS A 448 30.13 7.00 -2.53
C LYS A 448 29.46 5.78 -1.90
N VAL A 449 29.79 5.45 -0.65
CA VAL A 449 29.36 4.20 0.00
C VAL A 449 27.84 4.07 0.07
N THR A 450 27.13 5.12 0.46
CA THR A 450 25.65 5.12 0.51
C THR A 450 25.03 4.83 -0.86
N LYS A 451 25.54 5.44 -1.93
CA LYS A 451 25.04 5.18 -3.30
C LYS A 451 25.31 3.75 -3.76
N ILE A 452 26.47 3.19 -3.39
CA ILE A 452 26.79 1.79 -3.68
C ILE A 452 25.78 0.87 -2.98
N ILE A 453 25.53 1.09 -1.70
CA ILE A 453 24.55 0.28 -0.93
C ILE A 453 23.14 0.44 -1.50
N GLN A 454 22.71 1.65 -1.82
CA GLN A 454 21.40 1.89 -2.45
C GLN A 454 21.26 1.13 -3.77
N TYR A 455 22.29 1.17 -4.61
CA TYR A 455 22.31 0.40 -5.86
C TYR A 455 22.21 -1.10 -5.59
N GLU A 456 23.01 -1.64 -4.67
CA GLU A 456 23.02 -3.07 -4.37
C GLU A 456 21.74 -3.57 -3.69
N VAL A 457 21.11 -2.75 -2.84
CA VAL A 457 19.77 -3.02 -2.30
C VAL A 457 18.74 -3.14 -3.43
N GLY A 458 18.85 -2.29 -4.46
CA GLY A 458 18.01 -2.39 -5.65
C GLY A 458 18.23 -3.68 -6.45
N GLN A 459 19.51 -4.14 -6.58
CA GLN A 459 19.80 -5.43 -7.22
C GLN A 459 19.22 -6.60 -6.43
N ILE A 460 19.28 -6.56 -5.09
CA ILE A 460 18.64 -7.57 -4.24
C ILE A 460 17.12 -7.53 -4.42
N PHE A 461 16.51 -6.36 -4.49
CA PHE A 461 15.07 -6.28 -4.72
C PHE A 461 14.65 -6.79 -6.12
N ALA A 462 15.45 -6.54 -7.16
CA ALA A 462 15.24 -7.17 -8.47
C ALA A 462 15.27 -8.69 -8.36
N ARG A 463 16.23 -9.26 -7.61
CA ARG A 463 16.31 -10.69 -7.34
C ARG A 463 15.11 -11.20 -6.53
N VAL A 464 14.63 -10.45 -5.56
CA VAL A 464 13.40 -10.76 -4.80
C VAL A 464 12.20 -10.91 -5.74
N LEU A 465 12.05 -10.02 -6.72
CA LEU A 465 10.98 -10.12 -7.72
C LEU A 465 11.20 -11.32 -8.66
N GLU A 466 12.44 -11.63 -9.02
CA GLU A 466 12.78 -12.84 -9.80
C GLU A 466 12.45 -14.12 -9.04
N ASP A 467 12.73 -14.17 -7.73
CA ASP A 467 12.35 -15.31 -6.89
C ASP A 467 10.83 -15.50 -6.85
N ALA A 468 10.07 -14.40 -6.75
CA ALA A 468 8.60 -14.42 -6.75
C ALA A 468 7.98 -14.64 -8.14
N GLY A 469 8.74 -14.51 -9.22
CA GLY A 469 8.28 -14.74 -10.59
C GLY A 469 8.13 -16.23 -10.91
N VAL A 470 6.99 -16.63 -11.46
CA VAL A 470 6.70 -18.03 -11.79
C VAL A 470 7.58 -18.50 -12.95
N TYR A 471 7.50 -17.85 -14.10
CA TYR A 471 8.38 -18.10 -15.22
C TYR A 471 9.63 -17.23 -15.11
N LYS A 472 10.79 -17.85 -14.89
CA LYS A 472 12.05 -17.12 -14.73
C LYS A 472 12.45 -16.44 -16.05
N ASN A 473 13.08 -15.27 -15.97
CA ASN A 473 13.52 -14.53 -17.16
C ASN A 473 14.83 -15.12 -17.76
N ASN A 474 14.75 -16.39 -18.19
CA ASN A 474 15.76 -17.14 -18.90
C ASN A 474 15.11 -17.95 -20.02
N GLN A 475 15.89 -18.65 -20.83
CA GLN A 475 15.37 -19.40 -21.98
C GLN A 475 14.28 -20.41 -21.58
N SER A 476 14.52 -21.26 -20.60
CA SER A 476 13.57 -22.30 -20.16
C SER A 476 12.27 -21.69 -19.61
N GLY A 477 12.36 -20.63 -18.77
CA GLY A 477 11.19 -19.93 -18.27
C GLY A 477 10.38 -19.25 -19.37
N ARG A 478 11.05 -18.63 -20.36
CA ARG A 478 10.38 -18.01 -21.51
C ARG A 478 9.67 -19.03 -22.41
N GLU A 479 10.30 -20.19 -22.65
CA GLU A 479 9.68 -21.30 -23.38
C GLU A 479 8.47 -21.87 -22.63
N GLY A 480 8.55 -22.03 -21.30
CA GLY A 480 7.43 -22.45 -20.47
C GLY A 480 6.29 -21.45 -20.46
N PHE A 481 6.60 -20.15 -20.37
CA PHE A 481 5.58 -19.10 -20.42
C PHE A 481 4.86 -19.12 -21.78
N ARG A 482 5.58 -19.36 -22.87
CA ARG A 482 4.99 -19.52 -24.20
C ARG A 482 4.07 -20.72 -24.26
N ARG A 483 4.47 -21.89 -23.72
CA ARG A 483 3.60 -23.10 -23.65
C ARG A 483 2.29 -22.80 -22.91
N PHE A 484 2.37 -22.03 -21.82
CA PHE A 484 1.15 -21.60 -21.11
C PHE A 484 0.26 -20.73 -22.01
N ILE A 485 0.82 -19.71 -22.67
CA ILE A 485 0.07 -18.83 -23.58
C ILE A 485 -0.56 -19.63 -24.73
N GLU A 486 0.15 -20.60 -25.28
CA GLU A 486 -0.38 -21.54 -26.31
C GLU A 486 -1.56 -22.35 -25.76
N THR A 487 -1.51 -22.77 -24.49
CA THR A 487 -2.63 -23.47 -23.83
C THR A 487 -3.86 -22.54 -23.64
N VAL A 488 -3.68 -21.26 -23.44
CA VAL A 488 -4.79 -20.28 -23.42
C VAL A 488 -5.41 -20.14 -24.82
N GLY A 489 -4.61 -20.28 -25.87
CA GLY A 489 -5.02 -20.31 -27.30
C GLY A 489 -4.55 -19.06 -28.04
N ILE A 490 -3.39 -19.16 -28.65
CA ILE A 490 -2.85 -18.20 -29.61
C ILE A 490 -2.92 -18.77 -31.03
N ASN A 491 -2.92 -17.86 -32.04
CA ASN A 491 -2.82 -18.22 -33.45
C ASN A 491 -1.40 -18.66 -33.82
#